data_1edcab0a878d4c7d9f12a5048af3426d
#
_entry.id   1edcab0a878d4c7d9f12a5048af3426d
#
_cell.length_a   1.000
_cell.length_b   1.000
_cell.length_c   1.000
_cell.angle_alpha   90.00
_cell.angle_beta   90.00
_cell.angle_gamma   90.00
#
_symmetry.space_group_name_H-M   'P 1'
#
loop_
_entity.id
_entity.type
_entity.pdbx_description
1 polymer ?
#
loop_
_entity_poly.entity_id
_entity_poly.type
_entity_poly.pdbx_seq_one_letter_code
_entity_poly.pdbx_strand_id
1 'polypeptide(L)'
;MEHDTANSIKTASSMTNNAANADMATKKHDKTARGADASGAAPSPTDAAKADKPYRSGWRDYFEYPFRIFFLCISATTPVVALFWTFSMMGASFYEPTTTHALGFLNVVGGAAFSGFLFTAVPEWTHWTKNLFPQGVAAFVVWLAGTLLLIPAPFWSAWVFLVLWCHLLIWASVVCVAKRDDRHLSLILALALIMSLQAGYAATGSFEVLRALLHAFMIGVSIVVFRVGKAMGQEALDRLGLEDSFFAPNPFHRNITVLALWALAFAEIFLDPVAAGWLSVGAGLTFLGRLRDFHHSRLLGAYYVRWIYLVMVFAGAGYVWRGVCLVGGVGNPIYGFHLSAIGGFLLMVLEVMLIAGRIHSSLELLFLPRMRVALGLVSLAALARTVGPALGWDYMVFSIYVPGVLVATAFLTYFAPFWRVFRDSPALPVD
;
A
#
# COMPACT_ATOMS: atom_id res chain seq x y z
N MET A 1 28.48 39.64 25.34
CA MET A 1 29.35 38.53 24.93
C MET A 1 28.51 37.30 24.60
N GLU A 2 27.37 37.50 23.90
CA GLU A 2 26.34 36.44 23.58
C GLU A 2 25.81 36.52 22.14
N HIS A 3 26.49 37.22 21.24
CA HIS A 3 26.03 37.41 19.86
C HIS A 3 26.82 36.66 18.77
N ASP A 4 27.90 35.94 19.10
CA ASP A 4 28.79 35.30 18.10
C ASP A 4 28.61 33.79 17.91
N THR A 5 27.85 33.10 18.76
CA THR A 5 27.63 31.64 18.67
C THR A 5 26.50 31.22 17.73
N ALA A 6 25.58 32.11 17.41
CA ALA A 6 24.42 31.79 16.54
C ALA A 6 24.75 31.79 15.04
N ASN A 7 25.82 32.47 14.62
CA ASN A 7 26.19 32.55 13.20
C ASN A 7 27.07 31.40 12.72
N SER A 8 27.78 30.73 13.63
CA SER A 8 28.68 29.61 13.28
C SER A 8 27.92 28.30 12.98
N ILE A 9 26.72 28.12 13.53
CA ILE A 9 25.86 26.91 13.31
C ILE A 9 25.10 26.98 11.99
N LYS A 10 24.79 28.18 11.51
CA LYS A 10 24.06 28.35 10.22
C LYS A 10 24.96 28.13 9.00
N THR A 11 26.25 28.41 9.08
CA THR A 11 27.22 28.21 7.99
C THR A 11 27.65 26.74 7.82
N ALA A 12 27.70 25.96 8.88
CA ALA A 12 28.01 24.54 8.79
C ALA A 12 26.86 23.69 8.18
N SER A 13 25.60 24.09 8.40
CA SER A 13 24.42 23.40 7.82
C SER A 13 24.22 23.70 6.33
N SER A 14 24.73 24.84 5.82
CA SER A 14 24.59 25.19 4.40
C SER A 14 25.64 24.52 3.52
N MET A 15 26.80 24.16 4.05
CA MET A 15 27.90 23.54 3.28
C MET A 15 27.68 22.02 3.07
N THR A 16 27.00 21.34 3.97
CA THR A 16 26.69 19.90 3.82
C THR A 16 25.55 19.65 2.85
N ASN A 17 24.62 20.58 2.66
CA ASN A 17 23.54 20.45 1.68
C ASN A 17 23.97 20.74 0.24
N ASN A 18 25.00 21.56 0.02
CA ASN A 18 25.49 21.86 -1.33
C ASN A 18 26.34 20.74 -1.95
N ALA A 19 27.01 19.91 -1.14
CA ALA A 19 27.80 18.78 -1.65
C ALA A 19 26.90 17.63 -2.18
N ALA A 20 25.74 17.40 -1.55
CA ALA A 20 24.81 16.37 -2.00
C ALA A 20 24.03 16.76 -3.28
N ASN A 21 23.83 18.06 -3.53
CA ASN A 21 23.16 18.54 -4.74
C ASN A 21 24.08 18.62 -5.97
N ALA A 22 25.39 18.78 -5.79
CA ALA A 22 26.34 18.82 -6.90
C ALA A 22 26.53 17.45 -7.57
N ASP A 23 26.40 16.36 -6.82
CA ASP A 23 26.58 14.99 -7.31
C ASP A 23 25.37 14.47 -8.12
N MET A 24 24.17 15.04 -7.91
CA MET A 24 22.98 14.72 -8.72
C MET A 24 22.92 15.49 -10.06
N ALA A 25 23.44 16.70 -10.10
CA ALA A 25 23.42 17.52 -11.33
C ALA A 25 24.44 17.02 -12.38
N THR A 26 25.58 16.47 -11.96
CA THR A 26 26.59 15.91 -12.86
C THR A 26 26.19 14.60 -13.51
N LYS A 27 25.31 13.80 -12.88
CA LYS A 27 24.82 12.54 -13.48
C LYS A 27 23.75 12.72 -14.57
N LYS A 28 23.07 13.85 -14.64
CA LYS A 28 22.03 14.11 -15.68
C LYS A 28 22.63 14.54 -17.02
N HIS A 29 23.83 15.11 -17.07
CA HIS A 29 24.45 15.59 -18.32
C HIS A 29 25.30 14.57 -19.08
N ASP A 30 25.62 13.41 -18.48
CA ASP A 30 26.49 12.40 -19.13
C ASP A 30 25.72 11.33 -19.92
N LYS A 31 24.39 11.36 -19.95
CA LYS A 31 23.56 10.41 -20.73
C LYS A 31 23.34 10.84 -22.20
N THR A 32 23.71 12.05 -22.61
CA THR A 32 23.50 12.56 -23.97
C THR A 32 24.74 12.56 -24.87
N ALA A 33 25.89 12.15 -24.38
CA ALA A 33 27.17 12.24 -25.12
C ALA A 33 27.87 10.90 -25.42
N ARG A 34 27.19 9.76 -25.39
CA ARG A 34 27.74 8.47 -25.89
C ARG A 34 26.80 7.84 -26.91
N GLY A 35 26.96 8.22 -28.15
CA GLY A 35 26.19 7.63 -29.24
C GLY A 35 26.53 8.18 -30.60
N ALA A 36 27.79 8.24 -30.96
CA ALA A 36 28.20 8.47 -32.33
C ALA A 36 29.49 7.69 -32.64
N ASP A 37 29.35 6.38 -32.82
CA ASP A 37 30.26 5.60 -33.67
C ASP A 37 29.39 4.80 -34.65
N ALA A 38 29.22 5.40 -35.82
CA ALA A 38 28.50 4.82 -36.92
C ALA A 38 29.45 3.93 -37.73
N SER A 39 29.41 2.62 -37.49
CA SER A 39 29.72 1.64 -38.52
C SER A 39 28.39 1.29 -39.21
N GLY A 40 28.14 1.89 -40.37
CA GLY A 40 26.95 1.67 -41.17
C GLY A 40 26.97 0.26 -41.83
N ALA A 41 26.50 -0.72 -41.09
CA ALA A 41 25.97 -1.94 -41.64
C ALA A 41 24.46 -1.89 -41.55
N ALA A 42 23.74 -1.92 -42.65
CA ALA A 42 22.30 -2.04 -42.68
C ALA A 42 21.89 -3.31 -41.89
N PRO A 43 20.90 -3.25 -41.02
CA PRO A 43 20.46 -4.41 -40.25
C PRO A 43 20.05 -5.54 -41.21
N SER A 44 20.47 -6.77 -40.91
CA SER A 44 20.13 -7.90 -41.75
C SER A 44 18.59 -8.10 -41.77
N PRO A 45 18.02 -8.68 -42.85
CA PRO A 45 16.59 -8.98 -42.92
C PRO A 45 16.06 -9.82 -41.75
N THR A 46 16.94 -10.58 -41.07
CA THR A 46 16.65 -11.33 -39.86
C THR A 46 16.54 -10.46 -38.61
N ASP A 47 17.23 -9.32 -38.53
CA ASP A 47 17.16 -8.41 -37.42
C ASP A 47 15.93 -7.48 -37.53
N ALA A 48 15.56 -7.11 -38.75
CA ALA A 48 14.31 -6.38 -39.03
C ALA A 48 13.07 -7.25 -38.73
N ALA A 49 13.13 -8.57 -38.98
CA ALA A 49 12.03 -9.47 -38.65
C ALA A 49 11.91 -9.78 -37.15
N LYS A 50 12.95 -9.54 -36.33
CA LYS A 50 12.90 -9.63 -34.88
C LYS A 50 12.29 -8.35 -34.22
N ALA A 51 12.39 -7.21 -34.89
CA ALA A 51 11.85 -5.94 -34.39
C ALA A 51 10.32 -5.83 -34.46
N ASP A 52 9.64 -6.76 -35.14
CA ASP A 52 8.19 -6.66 -35.45
C ASP A 52 7.29 -7.59 -34.63
N LYS A 53 7.86 -8.35 -33.68
CA LYS A 53 7.02 -9.16 -32.78
C LYS A 53 6.65 -8.37 -31.54
N PRO A 54 5.35 -8.19 -31.27
CA PRO A 54 4.91 -7.51 -30.04
C PRO A 54 5.46 -8.24 -28.81
N TYR A 55 6.00 -7.49 -27.85
CA TYR A 55 6.47 -8.04 -26.59
C TYR A 55 5.35 -8.84 -25.90
N ARG A 56 5.66 -10.03 -25.41
CA ARG A 56 4.76 -10.82 -24.57
C ARG A 56 5.53 -11.37 -23.38
N SER A 57 5.05 -11.06 -22.18
CA SER A 57 5.59 -11.62 -20.94
C SER A 57 5.47 -13.14 -20.93
N GLY A 58 6.57 -13.81 -20.61
CA GLY A 58 6.57 -15.21 -20.26
C GLY A 58 6.07 -15.43 -18.81
N TRP A 59 5.76 -16.68 -18.46
CA TRP A 59 5.33 -17.02 -17.10
C TRP A 59 6.38 -16.67 -16.04
N ARG A 60 7.67 -16.69 -16.38
CA ARG A 60 8.78 -16.32 -15.50
C ARG A 60 8.73 -14.85 -15.12
N ASP A 61 8.37 -13.96 -16.03
CA ASP A 61 8.33 -12.50 -15.81
C ASP A 61 7.35 -12.12 -14.70
N TYR A 62 6.29 -12.92 -14.50
CA TYR A 62 5.32 -12.70 -13.41
C TYR A 62 5.91 -12.95 -12.02
N PHE A 63 6.96 -13.74 -11.91
CA PHE A 63 7.64 -14.06 -10.66
C PHE A 63 9.00 -13.36 -10.52
N GLU A 64 9.65 -12.99 -11.61
CA GLU A 64 10.84 -12.13 -11.60
C GLU A 64 10.46 -10.68 -11.23
N TYR A 65 9.23 -10.27 -11.59
CA TYR A 65 8.61 -9.02 -11.21
C TYR A 65 7.32 -9.29 -10.41
N PRO A 66 7.41 -9.66 -9.12
CA PRO A 66 6.29 -10.25 -8.39
C PRO A 66 5.06 -9.35 -8.24
N PHE A 67 5.19 -8.01 -8.41
CA PHE A 67 4.02 -7.13 -8.42
C PHE A 67 2.98 -7.56 -9.47
N ARG A 68 3.41 -8.12 -10.60
CA ARG A 68 2.50 -8.55 -11.69
C ARG A 68 1.54 -9.62 -11.21
N ILE A 69 2.08 -10.72 -10.65
CA ILE A 69 1.23 -11.82 -10.18
C ILE A 69 0.42 -11.40 -8.96
N PHE A 70 1.01 -10.70 -7.97
CA PHE A 70 0.29 -10.35 -6.75
C PHE A 70 -0.80 -9.30 -7.00
N PHE A 71 -0.60 -8.31 -7.88
CA PHE A 71 -1.63 -7.32 -8.19
C PHE A 71 -2.81 -7.96 -8.96
N LEU A 72 -2.53 -8.94 -9.82
CA LEU A 72 -3.60 -9.74 -10.43
C LEU A 72 -4.32 -10.60 -9.38
N CYS A 73 -3.60 -11.23 -8.46
CA CYS A 73 -4.18 -11.99 -7.36
C CYS A 73 -5.09 -11.12 -6.48
N ILE A 74 -4.64 -9.93 -6.06
CA ILE A 74 -5.48 -8.98 -5.29
C ILE A 74 -6.75 -8.67 -6.07
N SER A 75 -6.61 -8.30 -7.34
CA SER A 75 -7.75 -7.86 -8.15
C SER A 75 -8.74 -9.00 -8.48
N ALA A 76 -8.29 -10.25 -8.48
CA ALA A 76 -9.14 -11.43 -8.66
C ALA A 76 -9.80 -11.89 -7.35
N THR A 77 -9.07 -11.85 -6.23
CA THR A 77 -9.56 -12.39 -4.95
C THR A 77 -10.36 -11.39 -4.13
N THR A 78 -10.07 -10.09 -4.21
CA THR A 78 -10.87 -9.07 -3.50
C THR A 78 -12.36 -9.13 -3.82
N PRO A 79 -12.81 -9.26 -5.08
CA PRO A 79 -14.22 -9.49 -5.40
C PRO A 79 -14.80 -10.72 -4.72
N VAL A 80 -14.04 -11.83 -4.70
CA VAL A 80 -14.49 -13.08 -4.06
C VAL A 80 -14.67 -12.89 -2.56
N VAL A 81 -13.71 -12.28 -1.87
CA VAL A 81 -13.77 -12.01 -0.43
C VAL A 81 -14.91 -11.03 -0.08
N ALA A 82 -15.10 -9.98 -0.88
CA ALA A 82 -16.18 -9.02 -0.66
C ALA A 82 -17.57 -9.65 -0.86
N LEU A 83 -17.76 -10.41 -1.94
CA LEU A 83 -19.02 -11.08 -2.23
C LEU A 83 -19.27 -12.28 -1.32
N PHE A 84 -18.23 -12.98 -0.85
CA PHE A 84 -18.38 -14.04 0.15
C PHE A 84 -19.12 -13.53 1.39
N TRP A 85 -18.73 -12.37 1.93
CA TRP A 85 -19.42 -11.75 3.05
C TRP A 85 -20.87 -11.41 2.72
N THR A 86 -21.11 -10.84 1.53
CA THR A 86 -22.45 -10.52 1.04
C THR A 86 -23.34 -11.76 1.00
N PHE A 87 -22.87 -12.86 0.40
CA PHE A 87 -23.64 -14.11 0.31
C PHE A 87 -23.83 -14.78 1.67
N SER A 88 -22.85 -14.70 2.57
CA SER A 88 -22.98 -15.19 3.94
C SER A 88 -24.14 -14.49 4.66
N MET A 89 -24.26 -13.19 4.51
CA MET A 89 -25.33 -12.40 5.11
C MET A 89 -26.71 -12.61 4.44
N MET A 90 -26.73 -13.08 3.20
CA MET A 90 -27.96 -13.52 2.51
C MET A 90 -28.46 -14.91 2.92
N GLY A 91 -27.80 -15.56 3.87
CA GLY A 91 -28.18 -16.86 4.38
C GLY A 91 -27.43 -18.04 3.78
N ALA A 92 -26.38 -17.81 2.98
CA ALA A 92 -25.48 -18.89 2.57
C ALA A 92 -24.73 -19.44 3.80
N SER A 93 -24.81 -20.76 4.00
CA SER A 93 -24.16 -21.41 5.14
C SER A 93 -22.68 -21.63 4.86
N PHE A 94 -21.83 -20.80 5.46
CA PHE A 94 -20.38 -20.97 5.46
C PHE A 94 -19.86 -21.18 6.88
N TYR A 95 -18.76 -21.90 6.98
CA TYR A 95 -18.07 -22.09 8.26
C TYR A 95 -17.35 -20.80 8.67
N GLU A 96 -17.57 -20.34 9.90
CA GLU A 96 -16.90 -19.17 10.48
C GLU A 96 -16.90 -17.92 9.56
N PRO A 97 -18.06 -17.39 9.11
CA PRO A 97 -18.09 -16.36 8.08
C PRO A 97 -17.42 -15.06 8.51
N THR A 98 -17.51 -14.67 9.78
CA THR A 98 -16.87 -13.45 10.30
C THR A 98 -15.35 -13.57 10.29
N THR A 99 -14.83 -14.70 10.75
CA THR A 99 -13.39 -15.03 10.71
C THR A 99 -12.87 -15.06 9.28
N THR A 100 -13.59 -15.76 8.39
CA THR A 100 -13.24 -15.87 6.97
C THR A 100 -13.25 -14.51 6.27
N HIS A 101 -14.22 -13.65 6.58
CA HIS A 101 -14.26 -12.27 6.07
C HIS A 101 -13.04 -11.46 6.53
N ALA A 102 -12.72 -11.48 7.83
CA ALA A 102 -11.61 -10.72 8.39
C ALA A 102 -10.25 -11.21 7.83
N LEU A 103 -10.01 -12.53 7.87
CA LEU A 103 -8.79 -13.13 7.32
C LEU A 103 -8.68 -12.95 5.79
N GLY A 104 -9.80 -12.97 5.08
CA GLY A 104 -9.85 -12.72 3.65
C GLY A 104 -9.26 -11.34 3.29
N PHE A 105 -9.69 -10.29 3.98
CA PHE A 105 -9.14 -8.96 3.72
C PHE A 105 -7.73 -8.77 4.30
N LEU A 106 -7.46 -9.24 5.52
CA LEU A 106 -6.16 -9.05 6.16
C LEU A 106 -5.08 -9.96 5.56
N ASN A 107 -5.36 -11.24 5.36
CA ASN A 107 -4.35 -12.20 4.91
C ASN A 107 -4.34 -12.39 3.40
N VAL A 108 -5.50 -12.65 2.76
CA VAL A 108 -5.50 -12.90 1.31
C VAL A 108 -5.20 -11.61 0.55
N VAL A 109 -5.98 -10.54 0.79
CA VAL A 109 -5.77 -9.26 0.11
C VAL A 109 -4.52 -8.55 0.64
N GLY A 110 -4.38 -8.42 1.96
CA GLY A 110 -3.23 -7.75 2.59
C GLY A 110 -1.91 -8.50 2.36
N GLY A 111 -1.89 -9.83 2.50
CA GLY A 111 -0.70 -10.64 2.23
C GLY A 111 -0.21 -10.51 0.80
N ALA A 112 -1.11 -10.54 -0.19
CA ALA A 112 -0.76 -10.28 -1.59
C ALA A 112 -0.30 -8.83 -1.81
N ALA A 113 -0.96 -7.84 -1.17
CA ALA A 113 -0.59 -6.43 -1.30
C ALA A 113 0.82 -6.16 -0.76
N PHE A 114 1.13 -6.65 0.42
CA PHE A 114 2.48 -6.52 1.00
C PHE A 114 3.52 -7.29 0.18
N SER A 115 3.21 -8.50 -0.30
CA SER A 115 4.13 -9.27 -1.15
C SER A 115 4.45 -8.51 -2.45
N GLY A 116 3.43 -8.09 -3.19
CA GLY A 116 3.62 -7.34 -4.44
C GLY A 116 4.36 -6.02 -4.22
N PHE A 117 4.01 -5.28 -3.17
CA PHE A 117 4.65 -4.02 -2.85
C PHE A 117 6.11 -4.21 -2.39
N LEU A 118 6.38 -5.10 -1.44
CA LEU A 118 7.71 -5.27 -0.86
C LEU A 118 8.73 -5.77 -1.88
N PHE A 119 8.37 -6.77 -2.70
CA PHE A 119 9.26 -7.28 -3.75
C PHE A 119 9.54 -6.28 -4.87
N THR A 120 8.79 -5.18 -4.93
CA THR A 120 9.05 -4.07 -5.86
C THR A 120 9.80 -2.94 -5.17
N ALA A 121 9.28 -2.45 -4.05
CA ALA A 121 9.77 -1.25 -3.40
C ALA A 121 11.11 -1.45 -2.65
N VAL A 122 11.30 -2.60 -1.99
CA VAL A 122 12.56 -2.85 -1.24
C VAL A 122 13.76 -2.95 -2.16
N PRO A 123 13.73 -3.70 -3.29
CA PRO A 123 14.81 -3.68 -4.27
C PRO A 123 15.12 -2.28 -4.82
N GLU A 124 14.09 -1.53 -5.19
CA GLU A 124 14.23 -0.17 -5.72
C GLU A 124 14.91 0.76 -4.68
N TRP A 125 14.46 0.72 -3.43
CA TRP A 125 15.00 1.58 -2.38
C TRP A 125 16.42 1.22 -1.94
N THR A 126 16.79 -0.07 -2.05
CA THR A 126 18.09 -0.59 -1.62
C THR A 126 19.05 -0.83 -2.78
N HIS A 127 18.65 -0.55 -4.01
CA HIS A 127 19.40 -0.91 -5.23
C HIS A 127 19.80 -2.40 -5.25
N TRP A 128 18.83 -3.29 -4.95
CA TRP A 128 19.01 -4.72 -4.95
C TRP A 128 18.75 -5.29 -6.33
N THR A 129 19.78 -5.87 -6.96
CA THR A 129 19.75 -6.31 -8.37
C THR A 129 19.63 -7.83 -8.56
N LYS A 130 19.53 -8.59 -7.46
CA LYS A 130 19.42 -10.06 -7.58
C LYS A 130 18.02 -10.46 -8.04
N ASN A 131 17.96 -11.56 -8.82
CA ASN A 131 16.72 -12.12 -9.32
C ASN A 131 15.75 -12.48 -8.19
N LEU A 132 14.49 -12.04 -8.33
CA LEU A 132 13.41 -12.23 -7.35
C LEU A 132 12.57 -13.48 -7.66
N PHE A 133 12.80 -14.19 -8.75
CA PHE A 133 12.00 -15.34 -9.16
C PHE A 133 11.79 -16.38 -8.04
N PRO A 134 12.83 -16.85 -7.33
CA PRO A 134 12.64 -17.84 -6.27
C PRO A 134 11.77 -17.31 -5.13
N GLN A 135 11.94 -16.03 -4.76
CA GLN A 135 11.19 -15.38 -3.69
C GLN A 135 9.74 -15.15 -4.08
N GLY A 136 9.51 -14.71 -5.33
CA GLY A 136 8.17 -14.53 -5.89
C GLY A 136 7.39 -15.84 -5.94
N VAL A 137 8.01 -16.93 -6.40
CA VAL A 137 7.38 -18.26 -6.44
C VAL A 137 7.09 -18.77 -5.02
N ALA A 138 8.05 -18.69 -4.10
CA ALA A 138 7.87 -19.15 -2.72
C ALA A 138 6.72 -18.41 -2.03
N ALA A 139 6.71 -17.07 -2.11
CA ALA A 139 5.64 -16.27 -1.54
C ALA A 139 4.28 -16.58 -2.17
N PHE A 140 4.21 -16.77 -3.49
CA PHE A 140 2.98 -17.09 -4.19
C PHE A 140 2.43 -18.46 -3.80
N VAL A 141 3.26 -19.48 -3.69
CA VAL A 141 2.84 -20.84 -3.29
C VAL A 141 2.26 -20.82 -1.87
N VAL A 142 2.95 -20.16 -0.93
CA VAL A 142 2.46 -20.03 0.46
C VAL A 142 1.16 -19.23 0.50
N TRP A 143 1.10 -18.10 -0.20
CA TRP A 143 -0.11 -17.27 -0.30
C TRP A 143 -1.30 -18.05 -0.89
N LEU A 144 -1.06 -18.79 -1.97
CA LEU A 144 -2.09 -19.61 -2.62
C LEU A 144 -2.60 -20.71 -1.68
N ALA A 145 -1.70 -21.42 -1.00
CA ALA A 145 -2.05 -22.46 -0.03
C ALA A 145 -2.92 -21.88 1.11
N GLY A 146 -2.52 -20.74 1.69
CA GLY A 146 -3.30 -20.05 2.71
C GLY A 146 -4.67 -19.59 2.19
N THR A 147 -4.74 -19.10 0.97
CA THR A 147 -5.99 -18.67 0.33
C THR A 147 -6.95 -19.83 0.10
N LEU A 148 -6.46 -20.97 -0.39
CA LEU A 148 -7.28 -22.17 -0.62
C LEU A 148 -7.79 -22.78 0.71
N LEU A 149 -7.04 -22.65 1.78
CA LEU A 149 -7.43 -23.11 3.12
C LEU A 149 -8.41 -22.16 3.81
N LEU A 150 -8.57 -20.92 3.36
CA LEU A 150 -9.35 -19.90 4.07
C LEU A 150 -10.79 -20.35 4.37
N ILE A 151 -11.49 -20.90 3.39
CA ILE A 151 -12.90 -21.31 3.57
C ILE A 151 -13.03 -22.65 4.29
N PRO A 152 -12.32 -23.74 3.88
CA PRO A 152 -12.50 -25.03 4.50
C PRO A 152 -11.85 -25.15 5.89
N ALA A 153 -10.80 -24.37 6.17
CA ALA A 153 -10.02 -24.49 7.39
C ALA A 153 -9.33 -23.15 7.78
N PRO A 154 -10.09 -22.11 8.20
CA PRO A 154 -9.56 -20.77 8.48
C PRO A 154 -8.48 -20.76 9.55
N PHE A 155 -8.52 -21.66 10.53
CA PHE A 155 -7.46 -21.85 11.52
C PHE A 155 -6.11 -22.22 10.86
N TRP A 156 -6.10 -23.21 9.97
CA TRP A 156 -4.88 -23.61 9.28
C TRP A 156 -4.42 -22.54 8.27
N SER A 157 -5.35 -21.85 7.63
CA SER A 157 -5.05 -20.68 6.80
C SER A 157 -4.23 -19.65 7.58
N ALA A 158 -4.60 -19.33 8.83
CA ALA A 158 -3.87 -18.37 9.66
C ALA A 158 -2.41 -18.78 9.90
N TRP A 159 -2.13 -20.07 10.14
CA TRP A 159 -0.77 -20.60 10.29
C TRP A 159 0.03 -20.54 8.98
N VAL A 160 -0.59 -20.85 7.86
CA VAL A 160 0.08 -20.74 6.54
C VAL A 160 0.42 -19.28 6.23
N PHE A 161 -0.48 -18.33 6.52
CA PHE A 161 -0.16 -16.91 6.36
C PHE A 161 0.92 -16.42 7.32
N LEU A 162 1.07 -17.01 8.51
CA LEU A 162 2.22 -16.74 9.38
C LEU A 162 3.54 -17.08 8.67
N VAL A 163 3.60 -18.21 7.94
CA VAL A 163 4.79 -18.56 7.14
C VAL A 163 5.07 -17.49 6.07
N LEU A 164 4.02 -16.94 5.42
CA LEU A 164 4.20 -15.84 4.47
C LEU A 164 4.80 -14.60 5.15
N TRP A 165 4.27 -14.19 6.30
CA TRP A 165 4.79 -13.02 7.02
C TRP A 165 6.23 -13.21 7.51
N CYS A 166 6.57 -14.43 7.99
CA CYS A 166 7.95 -14.78 8.32
C CYS A 166 8.87 -14.67 7.10
N HIS A 167 8.43 -15.20 5.94
CA HIS A 167 9.20 -15.12 4.70
C HIS A 167 9.46 -13.67 4.28
N LEU A 168 8.43 -12.80 4.28
CA LEU A 168 8.56 -11.39 3.92
C LEU A 168 9.48 -10.63 4.89
N LEU A 169 9.33 -10.86 6.19
CA LEU A 169 10.17 -10.23 7.21
C LEU A 169 11.64 -10.64 7.08
N ILE A 170 11.91 -11.95 6.97
CA ILE A 170 13.28 -12.47 6.84
C ILE A 170 13.92 -11.94 5.56
N TRP A 171 13.23 -12.03 4.42
CA TRP A 171 13.75 -11.56 3.14
C TRP A 171 14.05 -10.06 3.17
N ALA A 172 13.11 -9.23 3.62
CA ALA A 172 13.32 -7.78 3.68
C ALA A 172 14.48 -7.42 4.63
N SER A 173 14.58 -8.11 5.77
CA SER A 173 15.68 -7.91 6.73
C SER A 173 17.04 -8.29 6.13
N VAL A 174 17.13 -9.43 5.43
CA VAL A 174 18.36 -9.87 4.76
C VAL A 174 18.80 -8.86 3.69
N VAL A 175 17.86 -8.32 2.90
CA VAL A 175 18.17 -7.30 1.89
C VAL A 175 18.70 -6.03 2.53
N CYS A 176 18.02 -5.50 3.57
CA CYS A 176 18.43 -4.30 4.27
C CYS A 176 19.81 -4.44 4.94
N VAL A 177 20.06 -5.58 5.61
CA VAL A 177 21.35 -5.88 6.24
C VAL A 177 22.47 -6.01 5.19
N ALA A 178 22.21 -6.74 4.08
CA ALA A 178 23.20 -6.92 3.02
C ALA A 178 23.59 -5.59 2.34
N LYS A 179 22.67 -4.64 2.27
CA LYS A 179 22.91 -3.29 1.72
C LYS A 179 23.33 -2.27 2.77
N ARG A 180 23.42 -2.66 4.04
CA ARG A 180 23.73 -1.78 5.19
C ARG A 180 22.85 -0.53 5.21
N ASP A 181 21.56 -0.70 4.90
CA ASP A 181 20.59 0.40 4.82
C ASP A 181 19.63 0.36 6.01
N ASP A 182 19.85 1.20 6.99
CA ASP A 182 19.06 1.35 8.21
C ASP A 182 17.82 2.25 8.03
N ARG A 183 17.72 2.97 6.90
CA ARG A 183 16.60 3.88 6.58
C ARG A 183 15.25 3.15 6.48
N HIS A 184 15.27 1.82 6.42
CA HIS A 184 14.10 0.96 6.29
C HIS A 184 13.68 0.27 7.60
N LEU A 185 14.32 0.60 8.74
CA LEU A 185 14.03 -0.02 10.03
C LEU A 185 12.54 0.05 10.40
N SER A 186 11.87 1.18 10.13
CA SER A 186 10.43 1.32 10.40
C SER A 186 9.57 0.31 9.64
N LEU A 187 9.98 -0.08 8.43
CA LEU A 187 9.31 -1.12 7.65
C LEU A 187 9.54 -2.51 8.25
N ILE A 188 10.77 -2.82 8.63
CA ILE A 188 11.12 -4.10 9.29
C ILE A 188 10.34 -4.25 10.60
N LEU A 189 10.28 -3.19 11.42
CA LEU A 189 9.48 -3.19 12.65
C LEU A 189 7.99 -3.38 12.39
N ALA A 190 7.44 -2.75 11.35
CA ALA A 190 6.03 -2.96 10.95
C ALA A 190 5.77 -4.41 10.55
N LEU A 191 6.67 -5.02 9.75
CA LEU A 191 6.56 -6.44 9.37
C LEU A 191 6.71 -7.37 10.58
N ALA A 192 7.60 -7.07 11.52
CA ALA A 192 7.76 -7.83 12.76
C ALA A 192 6.48 -7.76 13.62
N LEU A 193 5.83 -6.60 13.70
CA LEU A 193 4.55 -6.46 14.39
C LEU A 193 3.46 -7.28 13.69
N ILE A 194 3.34 -7.18 12.36
CA ILE A 194 2.37 -7.95 11.59
C ILE A 194 2.57 -9.45 11.83
N MET A 195 3.81 -9.94 11.72
CA MET A 195 4.14 -11.35 11.98
C MET A 195 3.78 -11.76 13.41
N SER A 196 4.11 -10.95 14.42
CA SER A 196 3.81 -11.24 15.82
C SER A 196 2.31 -11.29 16.11
N LEU A 197 1.55 -10.36 15.55
CA LEU A 197 0.10 -10.35 15.66
C LEU A 197 -0.55 -11.51 14.91
N GLN A 198 -0.04 -11.87 13.73
CA GLN A 198 -0.49 -13.05 13.00
C GLN A 198 -0.25 -14.33 13.82
N ALA A 199 0.93 -14.47 14.45
CA ALA A 199 1.23 -15.59 15.34
C ALA A 199 0.30 -15.62 16.57
N GLY A 200 0.09 -14.47 17.20
CA GLY A 200 -0.86 -14.31 18.31
C GLY A 200 -2.28 -14.71 17.93
N TYR A 201 -2.76 -14.28 16.75
CA TYR A 201 -4.07 -14.69 16.25
C TYR A 201 -4.14 -16.20 15.96
N ALA A 202 -3.14 -16.76 15.27
CA ALA A 202 -3.11 -18.20 14.96
C ALA A 202 -3.09 -19.06 16.23
N ALA A 203 -2.48 -18.58 17.32
CA ALA A 203 -2.44 -19.27 18.59
C ALA A 203 -3.72 -19.12 19.44
N THR A 204 -4.40 -17.99 19.38
CA THR A 204 -5.49 -17.64 20.31
C THR A 204 -6.88 -17.58 19.67
N GLY A 205 -6.97 -17.30 18.36
CA GLY A 205 -8.22 -17.00 17.66
C GLY A 205 -8.87 -15.65 18.07
N SER A 206 -8.16 -14.78 18.83
CA SER A 206 -8.72 -13.54 19.38
C SER A 206 -9.00 -12.49 18.33
N PHE A 207 -10.22 -11.96 18.32
CA PHE A 207 -10.63 -10.84 17.45
C PHE A 207 -9.94 -9.52 17.83
N GLU A 208 -9.52 -9.33 19.08
CA GLU A 208 -8.71 -8.20 19.52
C GLU A 208 -7.39 -8.15 18.76
N VAL A 209 -6.76 -9.31 18.60
CA VAL A 209 -5.51 -9.46 17.83
C VAL A 209 -5.75 -9.20 16.34
N LEU A 210 -6.87 -9.64 15.77
CA LEU A 210 -7.22 -9.30 14.38
C LEU A 210 -7.47 -7.79 14.18
N ARG A 211 -8.10 -7.11 15.14
CA ARG A 211 -8.24 -5.66 15.09
C ARG A 211 -6.88 -4.96 15.17
N ALA A 212 -6.00 -5.41 16.07
CA ALA A 212 -4.63 -4.92 16.17
C ALA A 212 -3.84 -5.14 14.88
N LEU A 213 -4.05 -6.26 14.18
CA LEU A 213 -3.41 -6.56 12.90
C LEU A 213 -3.80 -5.53 11.81
N LEU A 214 -5.04 -5.03 11.78
CA LEU A 214 -5.39 -3.91 10.88
C LEU A 214 -4.58 -2.66 11.22
N HIS A 215 -4.38 -2.34 12.51
CA HIS A 215 -3.57 -1.17 12.89
C HIS A 215 -2.12 -1.33 12.45
N ALA A 216 -1.56 -2.53 12.52
CA ALA A 216 -0.24 -2.83 11.97
C ALA A 216 -0.19 -2.64 10.43
N PHE A 217 -1.24 -3.02 9.70
CA PHE A 217 -1.34 -2.74 8.25
C PHE A 217 -1.44 -1.24 7.97
N MET A 218 -2.14 -0.48 8.82
CA MET A 218 -2.22 0.97 8.70
C MET A 218 -0.88 1.66 9.00
N ILE A 219 0.04 1.04 9.75
CA ILE A 219 1.44 1.48 9.83
C ILE A 219 2.10 1.35 8.45
N GLY A 220 1.89 0.23 7.76
CA GLY A 220 2.32 0.07 6.36
C GLY A 220 1.77 1.15 5.45
N VAL A 221 0.46 1.43 5.51
CA VAL A 221 -0.19 2.53 4.78
C VAL A 221 0.48 3.87 5.10
N SER A 222 0.76 4.16 6.37
CA SER A 222 1.43 5.40 6.80
C SER A 222 2.83 5.55 6.17
N ILE A 223 3.61 4.46 6.10
CA ILE A 223 4.93 4.43 5.46
C ILE A 223 4.79 4.64 3.94
N VAL A 224 3.83 3.97 3.31
CA VAL A 224 3.57 4.06 1.87
C VAL A 224 3.11 5.48 1.49
N VAL A 225 2.16 6.08 2.22
CA VAL A 225 1.74 7.48 2.04
C VAL A 225 2.93 8.44 2.08
N PHE A 226 3.91 8.20 2.95
CA PHE A 226 5.10 9.03 3.00
C PHE A 226 6.01 8.83 1.79
N ARG A 227 6.32 7.58 1.43
CA ARG A 227 7.29 7.27 0.37
C ARG A 227 6.72 7.47 -1.03
N VAL A 228 5.57 6.87 -1.31
CA VAL A 228 4.88 7.03 -2.59
C VAL A 228 4.37 8.47 -2.72
N GLY A 229 3.86 9.06 -1.64
CA GLY A 229 3.42 10.44 -1.63
C GLY A 229 4.55 11.44 -1.94
N LYS A 230 5.79 11.18 -1.46
CA LYS A 230 6.96 11.98 -1.84
C LYS A 230 7.22 11.90 -3.35
N ALA A 231 7.26 10.71 -3.92
CA ALA A 231 7.48 10.51 -5.34
C ALA A 231 6.36 11.14 -6.20
N MET A 232 5.11 10.95 -5.77
CA MET A 232 3.95 11.51 -6.48
C MET A 232 3.84 13.02 -6.36
N GLY A 233 4.19 13.58 -5.21
CA GLY A 233 4.26 15.04 -5.05
C GLY A 233 5.34 15.68 -5.94
N GLN A 234 6.51 15.04 -6.04
CA GLN A 234 7.57 15.48 -6.95
C GLN A 234 7.12 15.38 -8.41
N GLU A 235 6.57 14.26 -8.83
CA GLU A 235 6.02 14.05 -10.18
C GLU A 235 4.96 15.13 -10.53
N ALA A 236 4.14 15.53 -9.56
CA ALA A 236 3.15 16.57 -9.75
C ALA A 236 3.80 17.95 -9.98
N LEU A 237 4.90 18.26 -9.30
CA LEU A 237 5.65 19.50 -9.51
C LEU A 237 6.38 19.50 -10.86
N ASP A 238 7.04 18.40 -11.20
CA ASP A 238 7.78 18.25 -12.47
C ASP A 238 6.85 18.45 -13.68
N ARG A 239 5.62 17.89 -13.63
CA ARG A 239 4.59 18.09 -14.67
C ARG A 239 4.07 19.53 -14.78
N LEU A 240 4.25 20.33 -13.75
CA LEU A 240 3.90 21.75 -13.76
C LEU A 240 5.05 22.64 -14.22
N GLY A 241 6.18 22.05 -14.65
CA GLY A 241 7.38 22.81 -15.03
C GLY A 241 8.09 23.43 -13.83
N LEU A 242 7.90 22.88 -12.63
CA LEU A 242 8.53 23.32 -11.38
C LEU A 242 9.62 22.32 -10.96
N GLU A 243 10.42 21.88 -11.91
CA GLU A 243 11.47 20.86 -11.72
C GLU A 243 12.53 21.26 -10.68
N ASP A 244 12.78 22.56 -10.51
CA ASP A 244 13.68 23.10 -9.49
C ASP A 244 13.08 23.06 -8.06
N SER A 245 11.80 22.75 -7.93
CA SER A 245 11.11 22.67 -6.64
C SER A 245 11.22 21.26 -6.07
N PHE A 246 11.51 21.14 -4.77
CA PHE A 246 11.62 19.87 -4.09
C PHE A 246 10.43 19.62 -3.17
N PHE A 247 9.76 18.47 -3.36
CA PHE A 247 8.67 18.04 -2.49
C PHE A 247 9.12 16.98 -1.50
N ALA A 248 8.93 17.26 -0.21
CA ALA A 248 9.18 16.28 0.86
C ALA A 248 8.11 16.42 1.95
N PRO A 249 7.27 15.39 2.15
CA PRO A 249 6.38 15.33 3.30
C PRO A 249 7.18 15.32 4.61
N ASN A 250 6.61 15.83 5.70
CA ASN A 250 7.29 15.91 6.97
C ASN A 250 7.49 14.51 7.61
N PRO A 251 8.75 14.05 7.83
CA PRO A 251 9.01 12.75 8.44
C PRO A 251 8.53 12.66 9.89
N PHE A 252 8.45 13.76 10.61
CA PHE A 252 7.93 13.80 11.98
C PHE A 252 6.44 13.41 12.01
N HIS A 253 5.61 13.92 11.09
CA HIS A 253 4.21 13.56 10.99
C HIS A 253 4.04 12.05 10.72
N ARG A 254 4.88 11.47 9.84
CA ARG A 254 4.91 10.01 9.62
C ARG A 254 5.24 9.26 10.92
N ASN A 255 6.29 9.66 11.62
CA ASN A 255 6.78 8.94 12.80
C ASN A 255 5.76 8.97 13.94
N ILE A 256 5.09 10.12 14.17
CA ILE A 256 4.01 10.23 15.16
C ILE A 256 2.84 9.33 14.79
N THR A 257 2.44 9.29 13.51
CA THR A 257 1.35 8.41 13.07
C THR A 257 1.71 6.93 13.30
N VAL A 258 2.93 6.52 12.96
CA VAL A 258 3.42 5.16 13.21
C VAL A 258 3.40 4.83 14.70
N LEU A 259 3.90 5.72 15.55
CA LEU A 259 3.91 5.52 17.01
C LEU A 259 2.49 5.43 17.58
N ALA A 260 1.58 6.30 17.15
CA ALA A 260 0.17 6.28 17.58
C ALA A 260 -0.52 4.95 17.20
N LEU A 261 -0.26 4.43 16.00
CA LEU A 261 -0.79 3.14 15.56
C LEU A 261 -0.18 1.94 16.32
N TRP A 262 1.10 1.99 16.68
CA TRP A 262 1.74 1.01 17.56
C TRP A 262 1.07 0.99 18.93
N ALA A 263 0.90 2.17 19.54
CA ALA A 263 0.23 2.31 20.83
C ALA A 263 -1.22 1.83 20.77
N LEU A 264 -1.94 2.13 19.67
CA LEU A 264 -3.31 1.67 19.48
C LEU A 264 -3.37 0.14 19.30
N ALA A 265 -2.45 -0.47 18.54
CA ALA A 265 -2.38 -1.94 18.38
C ALA A 265 -2.12 -2.64 19.73
N PHE A 266 -1.27 -2.06 20.58
CA PHE A 266 -1.06 -2.53 21.94
C PHE A 266 -2.33 -2.37 22.80
N ALA A 267 -2.97 -1.22 22.77
CA ALA A 267 -4.17 -0.93 23.55
C ALA A 267 -5.34 -1.84 23.18
N GLU A 268 -5.47 -2.20 21.90
CA GLU A 268 -6.53 -3.11 21.44
C GLU A 268 -6.51 -4.47 22.11
N ILE A 269 -5.33 -4.91 22.54
CA ILE A 269 -5.13 -6.24 23.14
C ILE A 269 -5.09 -6.17 24.66
N PHE A 270 -4.47 -5.13 25.23
CA PHE A 270 -4.06 -5.11 26.63
C PHE A 270 -4.79 -4.07 27.49
N LEU A 271 -5.51 -3.11 26.88
CA LEU A 271 -6.18 -2.04 27.61
C LEU A 271 -7.70 -2.13 27.45
N ASP A 272 -8.41 -1.37 28.26
CA ASP A 272 -9.86 -1.27 28.16
C ASP A 272 -10.31 -0.48 26.91
N PRO A 273 -11.57 -0.64 26.48
CA PRO A 273 -12.09 0.01 25.27
C PRO A 273 -12.00 1.55 25.29
N VAL A 274 -12.07 2.20 26.46
CA VAL A 274 -12.01 3.67 26.57
C VAL A 274 -10.58 4.13 26.31
N ALA A 275 -9.58 3.46 26.88
CA ALA A 275 -8.16 3.74 26.60
C ALA A 275 -7.81 3.53 25.13
N ALA A 276 -8.25 2.41 24.54
CA ALA A 276 -8.13 2.16 23.09
C ALA A 276 -8.86 3.25 22.27
N GLY A 277 -9.98 3.73 22.75
CA GLY A 277 -10.76 4.83 22.17
C GLY A 277 -9.96 6.13 22.08
N TRP A 278 -9.34 6.57 23.17
CA TRP A 278 -8.50 7.77 23.17
C TRP A 278 -7.29 7.66 22.23
N LEU A 279 -6.64 6.49 22.21
CA LEU A 279 -5.54 6.25 21.30
C LEU A 279 -6.01 6.20 19.84
N SER A 280 -7.22 5.70 19.58
CA SER A 280 -7.84 5.75 18.26
C SER A 280 -8.10 7.20 17.80
N VAL A 281 -8.64 8.07 18.67
CA VAL A 281 -8.76 9.51 18.37
C VAL A 281 -7.38 10.10 18.05
N GLY A 282 -6.38 9.83 18.90
CA GLY A 282 -5.01 10.31 18.69
C GLY A 282 -4.44 9.87 17.34
N ALA A 283 -4.55 8.58 16.99
CA ALA A 283 -4.11 8.05 15.71
C ALA A 283 -4.83 8.72 14.52
N GLY A 284 -6.15 8.95 14.65
CA GLY A 284 -6.92 9.64 13.62
C GLY A 284 -6.46 11.08 13.41
N LEU A 285 -6.24 11.83 14.51
CA LEU A 285 -5.74 13.20 14.43
C LEU A 285 -4.34 13.29 13.80
N THR A 286 -3.47 12.27 14.00
CA THR A 286 -2.16 12.24 13.33
C THR A 286 -2.29 12.07 11.83
N PHE A 287 -3.23 11.22 11.32
CA PHE A 287 -3.52 11.11 9.89
C PHE A 287 -4.05 12.43 9.32
N LEU A 288 -5.00 13.08 10.02
CA LEU A 288 -5.55 14.37 9.58
C LEU A 288 -4.49 15.47 9.60
N GLY A 289 -3.59 15.48 10.60
CA GLY A 289 -2.47 16.42 10.65
C GLY A 289 -1.53 16.33 9.45
N ARG A 290 -1.37 15.13 8.86
CA ARG A 290 -0.55 14.92 7.65
C ARG A 290 -1.15 15.50 6.38
N LEU A 291 -2.43 15.81 6.36
CA LEU A 291 -3.06 16.50 5.24
C LEU A 291 -2.33 17.81 4.93
N ARG A 292 -1.79 18.48 5.94
CA ARG A 292 -1.01 19.71 5.79
C ARG A 292 0.18 19.54 4.83
N ASP A 293 0.82 18.37 4.81
CA ASP A 293 1.97 18.11 3.95
C ASP A 293 1.59 18.14 2.45
N PHE A 294 0.34 17.84 2.12
CA PHE A 294 -0.18 17.75 0.75
C PHE A 294 -1.20 18.84 0.41
N HIS A 295 -1.63 19.66 1.41
CA HIS A 295 -2.68 20.65 1.24
C HIS A 295 -2.19 21.88 0.49
N HIS A 296 -1.91 21.69 -0.78
CA HIS A 296 -1.49 22.74 -1.70
C HIS A 296 -2.23 22.59 -3.03
N SER A 297 -2.83 23.69 -3.54
CA SER A 297 -3.70 23.66 -4.72
C SER A 297 -3.03 23.05 -5.95
N ARG A 298 -1.73 23.31 -6.17
CA ARG A 298 -0.97 22.77 -7.29
C ARG A 298 -0.79 21.24 -7.17
N LEU A 299 -0.50 20.73 -5.98
CA LEU A 299 -0.37 19.29 -5.74
C LEU A 299 -1.71 18.57 -5.88
N LEU A 300 -2.77 19.14 -5.32
CA LEU A 300 -4.12 18.60 -5.41
C LEU A 300 -4.71 18.71 -6.84
N GLY A 301 -4.04 19.39 -7.75
CA GLY A 301 -4.30 19.35 -9.19
C GLY A 301 -4.09 17.94 -9.78
N ALA A 302 -3.10 17.19 -9.28
CA ALA A 302 -2.79 15.83 -9.73
C ALA A 302 -3.74 14.79 -9.10
N TYR A 303 -4.33 13.92 -9.92
CA TYR A 303 -5.29 12.91 -9.44
C TYR A 303 -4.67 11.95 -8.43
N TYR A 304 -3.46 11.45 -8.67
CA TYR A 304 -2.76 10.54 -7.76
C TYR A 304 -2.45 11.17 -6.39
N VAL A 305 -2.21 12.48 -6.31
CA VAL A 305 -2.05 13.17 -5.01
C VAL A 305 -3.39 13.33 -4.30
N ARG A 306 -4.49 13.61 -5.04
CA ARG A 306 -5.83 13.70 -4.44
C ARG A 306 -6.29 12.41 -3.79
N TRP A 307 -5.98 11.26 -4.40
CA TRP A 307 -6.38 9.97 -3.83
C TRP A 307 -5.56 9.64 -2.59
N ILE A 308 -4.24 9.90 -2.57
CA ILE A 308 -3.42 9.82 -1.36
C ILE A 308 -3.99 10.72 -0.24
N TYR A 309 -4.40 11.94 -0.59
CA TYR A 309 -5.05 12.86 0.35
C TYR A 309 -6.34 12.28 0.90
N LEU A 310 -7.18 11.70 0.06
CA LEU A 310 -8.46 11.10 0.46
C LEU A 310 -8.27 9.85 1.34
N VAL A 311 -7.26 9.02 1.08
CA VAL A 311 -6.85 7.91 1.96
C VAL A 311 -6.59 8.41 3.39
N MET A 312 -5.83 9.51 3.54
CA MET A 312 -5.56 10.09 4.86
C MET A 312 -6.83 10.65 5.53
N VAL A 313 -7.73 11.25 4.76
CA VAL A 313 -9.03 11.74 5.27
C VAL A 313 -9.85 10.56 5.81
N PHE A 314 -10.02 9.50 5.03
CA PHE A 314 -10.80 8.34 5.46
C PHE A 314 -10.17 7.61 6.64
N ALA A 315 -8.85 7.39 6.62
CA ALA A 315 -8.14 6.78 7.73
C ALA A 315 -8.32 7.62 9.01
N GLY A 316 -8.05 8.92 8.92
CA GLY A 316 -8.17 9.83 10.06
C GLY A 316 -9.59 9.94 10.59
N ALA A 317 -10.56 10.20 9.73
CA ALA A 317 -11.98 10.28 10.12
C ALA A 317 -12.49 8.97 10.72
N GLY A 318 -12.09 7.82 10.17
CA GLY A 318 -12.47 6.51 10.66
C GLY A 318 -11.94 6.25 12.07
N TYR A 319 -10.67 6.54 12.32
CA TYR A 319 -10.08 6.38 13.65
C TYR A 319 -10.68 7.35 14.67
N VAL A 320 -10.91 8.61 14.31
CA VAL A 320 -11.60 9.57 15.19
C VAL A 320 -13.01 9.08 15.51
N TRP A 321 -13.78 8.70 14.51
CA TRP A 321 -15.14 8.17 14.70
C TRP A 321 -15.17 6.97 15.65
N ARG A 322 -14.34 5.96 15.36
CA ARG A 322 -14.22 4.79 16.24
C ARG A 322 -13.89 5.19 17.68
N GLY A 323 -12.90 6.05 17.84
CA GLY A 323 -12.47 6.49 19.17
C GLY A 323 -13.55 7.24 19.93
N VAL A 324 -14.27 8.17 19.28
CA VAL A 324 -15.39 8.89 19.88
C VAL A 324 -16.50 7.94 20.33
N CYS A 325 -16.83 6.92 19.53
CA CYS A 325 -17.82 5.92 19.93
C CYS A 325 -17.37 5.10 21.14
N LEU A 326 -16.10 4.69 21.20
CA LEU A 326 -15.56 3.90 22.33
C LEU A 326 -15.48 4.72 23.61
N VAL A 327 -15.05 5.99 23.54
CA VAL A 327 -14.93 6.87 24.70
C VAL A 327 -16.29 7.33 25.19
N GLY A 328 -17.18 7.70 24.29
CA GLY A 328 -18.50 8.21 24.62
C GLY A 328 -19.54 7.14 24.96
N GLY A 329 -19.25 5.86 24.69
CA GLY A 329 -20.21 4.76 24.85
C GLY A 329 -21.45 4.90 23.95
N VAL A 330 -21.35 5.65 22.84
CA VAL A 330 -22.47 5.98 21.96
C VAL A 330 -22.15 5.63 20.50
N GLY A 331 -23.16 5.23 19.74
CA GLY A 331 -22.98 4.82 18.36
C GLY A 331 -22.32 3.44 18.20
N ASN A 332 -21.86 3.15 16.98
CA ASN A 332 -21.22 1.86 16.69
C ASN A 332 -19.77 2.06 16.21
N PRO A 333 -18.75 1.66 17.00
CA PRO A 333 -17.35 1.85 16.66
C PRO A 333 -16.92 1.09 15.41
N ILE A 334 -17.68 0.06 14.97
CA ILE A 334 -17.40 -0.72 13.78
C ILE A 334 -17.48 0.10 12.50
N TYR A 335 -18.29 1.16 12.48
CA TYR A 335 -18.39 2.05 11.31
C TYR A 335 -17.06 2.80 11.08
N GLY A 336 -16.51 3.42 12.13
CA GLY A 336 -15.21 4.08 12.05
C GLY A 336 -14.09 3.09 11.67
N PHE A 337 -14.12 1.87 12.23
CA PHE A 337 -13.17 0.81 11.90
C PHE A 337 -13.21 0.47 10.40
N HIS A 338 -14.39 0.28 9.81
CA HIS A 338 -14.52 -0.01 8.38
C HIS A 338 -14.19 1.21 7.50
N LEU A 339 -14.43 2.43 7.95
CA LEU A 339 -14.01 3.62 7.21
C LEU A 339 -12.48 3.65 7.05
N SER A 340 -11.73 3.35 8.12
CA SER A 340 -10.27 3.20 8.05
C SER A 340 -9.84 1.98 7.23
N ALA A 341 -10.54 0.85 7.34
CA ALA A 341 -10.18 -0.37 6.61
C ALA A 341 -10.43 -0.25 5.10
N ILE A 342 -11.59 0.24 4.68
CA ILE A 342 -11.95 0.33 3.25
C ILE A 342 -11.35 1.61 2.66
N GLY A 343 -11.61 2.77 3.27
CA GLY A 343 -11.17 4.07 2.76
C GLY A 343 -9.69 4.38 3.04
N GLY A 344 -9.11 3.81 4.10
CA GLY A 344 -7.68 3.94 4.40
C GLY A 344 -6.86 2.83 3.74
N PHE A 345 -7.02 1.57 4.16
CA PHE A 345 -6.17 0.47 3.70
C PHE A 345 -6.51 0.04 2.27
N LEU A 346 -7.74 -0.39 1.99
CA LEU A 346 -8.09 -0.97 0.70
C LEU A 346 -7.99 0.04 -0.46
N LEU A 347 -8.37 1.30 -0.23
CA LEU A 347 -8.22 2.38 -1.20
C LEU A 347 -6.73 2.63 -1.52
N MET A 348 -5.84 2.63 -0.50
CA MET A 348 -4.40 2.79 -0.71
C MET A 348 -3.80 1.61 -1.47
N VAL A 349 -4.26 0.37 -1.19
CA VAL A 349 -3.84 -0.81 -1.95
C VAL A 349 -4.16 -0.64 -3.43
N LEU A 350 -5.40 -0.27 -3.78
CA LEU A 350 -5.80 -0.06 -5.17
C LEU A 350 -5.02 1.08 -5.83
N GLU A 351 -4.78 2.17 -5.11
CA GLU A 351 -4.01 3.31 -5.62
C GLU A 351 -2.56 2.94 -5.93
N VAL A 352 -1.89 2.23 -5.00
CA VAL A 352 -0.52 1.72 -5.23
C VAL A 352 -0.48 0.78 -6.43
N MET A 353 -1.45 -0.11 -6.56
CA MET A 353 -1.55 -1.01 -7.72
C MET A 353 -1.66 -0.22 -9.04
N LEU A 354 -2.41 0.87 -9.06
CA LEU A 354 -2.57 1.73 -10.24
C LEU A 354 -1.28 2.49 -10.57
N ILE A 355 -0.61 3.05 -9.56
CA ILE A 355 0.64 3.81 -9.73
C ILE A 355 1.77 2.86 -10.14
N ALA A 356 2.07 1.87 -9.29
CA ALA A 356 3.18 0.95 -9.50
C ALA A 356 2.97 0.06 -10.74
N GLY A 357 1.73 -0.40 -10.97
CA GLY A 357 1.40 -1.21 -12.15
C GLY A 357 1.66 -0.48 -13.46
N ARG A 358 1.54 0.84 -13.53
CA ARG A 358 1.89 1.62 -14.72
C ARG A 358 3.38 1.93 -14.80
N ILE A 359 3.95 2.48 -13.73
CA ILE A 359 5.37 2.90 -13.71
C ILE A 359 6.28 1.70 -14.01
N HIS A 360 6.10 0.60 -13.30
CA HIS A 360 6.94 -0.60 -13.49
C HIS A 360 6.59 -1.43 -14.75
N SER A 361 5.59 -1.01 -15.52
CA SER A 361 5.29 -1.55 -16.87
C SER A 361 5.67 -0.58 -17.99
N SER A 362 6.58 0.35 -17.75
CA SER A 362 7.07 1.34 -18.72
C SER A 362 5.94 2.24 -19.30
N LEU A 363 4.87 2.44 -18.55
CA LEU A 363 3.75 3.27 -18.98
C LEU A 363 3.76 4.62 -18.26
N GLU A 364 3.42 5.66 -19.00
CA GLU A 364 3.23 6.99 -18.41
C GLU A 364 2.19 6.98 -17.28
N LEU A 365 2.47 7.70 -16.19
CA LEU A 365 1.56 7.82 -15.05
C LEU A 365 0.34 8.69 -15.40
N LEU A 366 -0.64 8.10 -16.06
CA LEU A 366 -1.92 8.73 -16.41
C LEU A 366 -3.06 8.05 -15.67
N PHE A 367 -3.83 8.82 -14.89
CA PHE A 367 -5.05 8.32 -14.26
C PHE A 367 -6.23 8.39 -15.23
N LEU A 368 -6.36 7.35 -16.04
CA LEU A 368 -7.44 7.19 -17.00
C LEU A 368 -8.82 7.22 -16.32
N PRO A 369 -9.91 7.61 -17.01
CA PRO A 369 -11.25 7.68 -16.41
C PRO A 369 -11.64 6.42 -15.63
N ARG A 370 -11.40 5.22 -16.19
CA ARG A 370 -11.68 3.94 -15.53
C ARG A 370 -10.93 3.73 -14.20
N MET A 371 -9.70 4.25 -14.10
CA MET A 371 -8.92 4.17 -12.85
C MET A 371 -9.53 5.06 -11.76
N ARG A 372 -9.95 6.27 -12.16
CA ARG A 372 -10.67 7.20 -11.27
C ARG A 372 -12.02 6.62 -10.81
N VAL A 373 -12.73 5.93 -11.72
CA VAL A 373 -13.96 5.22 -11.39
C VAL A 373 -13.69 4.10 -10.38
N ALA A 374 -12.67 3.27 -10.56
CA ALA A 374 -12.33 2.20 -9.63
C ALA A 374 -12.06 2.74 -8.21
N LEU A 375 -11.24 3.79 -8.08
CA LEU A 375 -10.97 4.45 -6.79
C LEU A 375 -12.23 5.10 -6.19
N GLY A 376 -13.08 5.72 -7.03
CA GLY A 376 -14.36 6.27 -6.64
C GLY A 376 -15.32 5.22 -6.09
N LEU A 377 -15.37 4.04 -6.70
CA LEU A 377 -16.20 2.92 -6.23
C LEU A 377 -15.77 2.42 -4.85
N VAL A 378 -14.45 2.29 -4.57
CA VAL A 378 -13.96 1.94 -3.22
C VAL A 378 -14.33 3.02 -2.22
N SER A 379 -14.20 4.31 -2.59
CA SER A 379 -14.56 5.42 -1.73
C SER A 379 -16.06 5.44 -1.39
N LEU A 380 -16.91 5.19 -2.40
CA LEU A 380 -18.36 5.05 -2.20
C LEU A 380 -18.70 3.84 -1.34
N ALA A 381 -17.98 2.71 -1.50
CA ALA A 381 -18.14 1.55 -0.64
C ALA A 381 -17.83 1.86 0.82
N ALA A 382 -16.75 2.61 1.09
CA ALA A 382 -16.39 3.05 2.44
C ALA A 382 -17.50 3.90 3.05
N LEU A 383 -18.04 4.87 2.31
CA LEU A 383 -19.13 5.73 2.78
C LEU A 383 -20.45 4.96 2.97
N ALA A 384 -20.82 4.12 2.01
CA ALA A 384 -22.02 3.31 2.11
C ALA A 384 -21.98 2.40 3.35
N ARG A 385 -20.85 1.70 3.58
CA ARG A 385 -20.64 0.79 4.71
C ARG A 385 -20.75 1.48 6.07
N THR A 386 -20.51 2.78 6.14
CA THR A 386 -20.31 3.51 7.39
C THR A 386 -21.34 4.59 7.62
N VAL A 387 -21.48 5.53 6.70
CA VAL A 387 -22.39 6.69 6.84
C VAL A 387 -23.85 6.27 6.67
N GLY A 388 -24.15 5.38 5.72
CA GLY A 388 -25.53 4.94 5.48
C GLY A 388 -26.20 4.40 6.74
N PRO A 389 -25.65 3.35 7.38
CA PRO A 389 -26.23 2.81 8.62
C PRO A 389 -26.21 3.80 9.80
N ALA A 390 -25.19 4.67 9.88
CA ALA A 390 -25.13 5.70 10.90
C ALA A 390 -26.28 6.74 10.77
N LEU A 391 -26.78 6.94 9.55
CA LEU A 391 -27.95 7.77 9.26
C LEU A 391 -29.28 7.00 9.37
N GLY A 392 -29.26 5.74 9.79
CA GLY A 392 -30.46 4.92 9.95
C GLY A 392 -30.97 4.29 8.63
N TRP A 393 -30.14 4.28 7.57
CA TRP A 393 -30.48 3.58 6.33
C TRP A 393 -30.41 2.07 6.53
N ASP A 394 -31.10 1.31 5.63
CA ASP A 394 -31.15 -0.15 5.74
C ASP A 394 -29.74 -0.76 5.85
N TYR A 395 -29.53 -1.48 6.96
CA TYR A 395 -28.21 -2.05 7.28
C TYR A 395 -27.77 -3.09 6.26
N MET A 396 -28.68 -3.99 5.82
CA MET A 396 -28.31 -5.03 4.88
C MET A 396 -27.95 -4.45 3.52
N VAL A 397 -28.69 -3.46 3.07
CA VAL A 397 -28.43 -2.81 1.78
C VAL A 397 -27.12 -2.02 1.84
N PHE A 398 -27.02 -1.08 2.77
CA PHE A 398 -25.93 -0.09 2.76
C PHE A 398 -24.66 -0.57 3.47
N SER A 399 -24.75 -1.50 4.45
CA SER A 399 -23.56 -2.03 5.09
C SER A 399 -23.01 -3.31 4.47
N ILE A 400 -23.83 -4.06 3.72
CA ILE A 400 -23.46 -5.38 3.23
C ILE A 400 -23.48 -5.43 1.70
N TYR A 401 -24.65 -5.24 1.08
CA TYR A 401 -24.80 -5.52 -0.36
C TYR A 401 -24.11 -4.47 -1.22
N VAL A 402 -24.39 -3.20 -0.99
CA VAL A 402 -23.82 -2.11 -1.80
C VAL A 402 -22.30 -2.06 -1.69
N PRO A 403 -21.68 -2.06 -0.49
CA PRO A 403 -20.22 -2.07 -0.39
C PRO A 403 -19.57 -3.30 -1.02
N GLY A 404 -20.15 -4.49 -0.83
CA GLY A 404 -19.63 -5.72 -1.43
C GLY A 404 -19.57 -5.64 -2.96
N VAL A 405 -20.67 -5.20 -3.60
CA VAL A 405 -20.73 -5.03 -5.05
C VAL A 405 -19.80 -3.92 -5.55
N LEU A 406 -19.74 -2.79 -4.85
CA LEU A 406 -18.87 -1.67 -5.23
C LEU A 406 -17.39 -2.05 -5.18
N VAL A 407 -16.96 -2.72 -4.09
CA VAL A 407 -15.57 -3.23 -3.97
C VAL A 407 -15.28 -4.25 -5.06
N ALA A 408 -16.16 -5.22 -5.27
CA ALA A 408 -15.97 -6.22 -6.32
C ALA A 408 -15.82 -5.57 -7.70
N THR A 409 -16.69 -4.64 -8.04
CA THR A 409 -16.67 -3.93 -9.33
C THR A 409 -15.38 -3.09 -9.48
N ALA A 410 -14.93 -2.43 -8.41
CA ALA A 410 -13.70 -1.63 -8.43
C ALA A 410 -12.47 -2.48 -8.81
N PHE A 411 -12.29 -3.62 -8.17
CA PHE A 411 -11.14 -4.49 -8.42
C PHE A 411 -11.23 -5.22 -9.76
N LEU A 412 -12.41 -5.59 -10.23
CA LEU A 412 -12.61 -6.11 -11.59
C LEU A 412 -12.33 -5.04 -12.66
N THR A 413 -12.66 -3.77 -12.39
CA THR A 413 -12.32 -2.64 -13.26
C THR A 413 -10.79 -2.44 -13.37
N TYR A 414 -10.03 -2.80 -12.33
CA TYR A 414 -8.56 -2.88 -12.39
C TYR A 414 -8.10 -4.11 -13.17
N PHE A 415 -8.62 -5.30 -12.85
CA PHE A 415 -8.15 -6.59 -13.40
C PHE A 415 -8.15 -6.61 -14.93
N ALA A 416 -9.27 -6.23 -15.54
CA ALA A 416 -9.48 -6.36 -16.98
C ALA A 416 -8.41 -5.65 -17.85
N PRO A 417 -8.03 -4.37 -17.59
CA PRO A 417 -6.97 -3.73 -18.34
C PRO A 417 -5.56 -4.17 -17.93
N PHE A 418 -5.30 -4.38 -16.62
CA PHE A 418 -3.96 -4.68 -16.14
C PHE A 418 -3.51 -6.11 -16.48
N TRP A 419 -4.42 -7.04 -16.66
CA TRP A 419 -4.10 -8.33 -17.27
C TRP A 419 -3.39 -8.17 -18.60
N ARG A 420 -3.91 -7.27 -19.48
CA ARG A 420 -3.28 -6.98 -20.78
C ARG A 420 -1.97 -6.20 -20.62
N VAL A 421 -1.95 -5.21 -19.74
CA VAL A 421 -0.73 -4.42 -19.46
C VAL A 421 0.41 -5.35 -19.04
N PHE A 422 0.20 -6.23 -18.08
CA PHE A 422 1.25 -7.12 -17.59
C PHE A 422 1.65 -8.20 -18.59
N ARG A 423 0.76 -8.56 -19.50
CA ARG A 423 1.06 -9.50 -20.57
C ARG A 423 1.87 -8.85 -21.71
N ASP A 424 1.51 -7.63 -22.09
CA ASP A 424 1.93 -7.01 -23.35
C ASP A 424 2.97 -5.87 -23.16
N SER A 425 3.35 -5.53 -21.92
CA SER A 425 4.35 -4.50 -21.62
C SER A 425 5.58 -5.07 -20.93
N PRO A 426 6.80 -4.62 -21.28
CA PRO A 426 8.01 -5.01 -20.57
C PRO A 426 7.97 -4.47 -19.13
N ALA A 427 8.58 -5.19 -18.18
CA ALA A 427 8.83 -4.66 -16.87
C ALA A 427 10.10 -3.80 -16.89
N LEU A 428 10.11 -2.69 -16.15
CA LEU A 428 11.34 -1.95 -15.92
C LEU A 428 12.25 -2.75 -14.99
N PRO A 429 13.52 -2.96 -15.36
CA PRO A 429 14.49 -3.51 -14.42
C PRO A 429 14.68 -2.55 -13.24
N VAL A 430 15.06 -3.10 -12.09
CA VAL A 430 15.50 -2.30 -10.94
C VAL A 430 16.92 -1.81 -11.24
N ASP A 431 17.11 -0.51 -11.35
CA ASP A 431 18.40 0.14 -11.61
C ASP A 431 19.30 0.17 -10.36
#